data_fb9acc8e6561d52869c70c69d1defcf6
#
_entry.id   fb9acc8e6561d52869c70c69d1defcf6
#
_cell.length_a   1.000
_cell.length_b   1.000
_cell.length_c   1.000
_cell.angle_alpha   90.00
_cell.angle_beta   90.00
_cell.angle_gamma   90.00
#
_symmetry.space_group_name_H-M   'P 1'
#
loop_
_entity.id
_entity.type
_entity.pdbx_description
1 polymer ?
#
loop_
_entity_poly.entity_id
_entity_poly.type
_entity_poly.pdbx_seq_one_letter_code
_entity_poly.pdbx_strand_id
1 'polypeptide(L)'
;MKGRPARIRAATIDDTRQSSAHVPVLDRNITIGPVAVCDVTIRPDMIAECDDVGAGYFVHLPISGRLESRYGGSTLTATREVAAVYQPDGGSFTGQWEAGTRVLCVRLDGAAVGSALARLTGRETGPEASFELAMNTRHGPGRTWVEQLLLLSRQPAGPDGLLASPLVAQPLAQSLVNGFLLAAEHSRSGAVVAAAAAATTAEPATPATIRKAIDLVEADPQVPLSVSDLAARCGIGARALQHGFQRHVGIPPMTYVRDVRLRRADAELRVAAPPDTVASIARRWGFAHLGRFAAVYEAKYGQSPGQTLRARR
;
A
#
# COMPACT_ATOMS: atom_id res chain seq x y z
N MET A 1 18.11 23.92 -39.57
CA MET A 1 19.12 23.52 -38.56
C MET A 1 18.34 23.08 -37.30
N LYS A 2 18.32 21.79 -36.96
CA LYS A 2 17.79 21.35 -35.65
C LYS A 2 18.80 21.82 -34.59
N GLY A 3 18.38 22.71 -33.69
CA GLY A 3 19.20 23.12 -32.55
C GLY A 3 19.63 21.90 -31.72
N ARG A 4 20.75 22.00 -31.02
CA ARG A 4 21.18 20.95 -30.08
C ARG A 4 20.10 20.81 -29.01
N PRO A 5 19.70 19.54 -28.63
CA PRO A 5 18.73 19.34 -27.55
C PRO A 5 19.29 19.94 -26.25
N ALA A 6 18.39 20.53 -25.45
CA ALA A 6 18.74 20.98 -24.10
C ALA A 6 19.09 19.75 -23.24
N ARG A 7 20.10 19.88 -22.38
CA ARG A 7 20.47 18.80 -21.43
C ARG A 7 20.11 19.23 -20.03
N ILE A 8 19.42 18.37 -19.35
CA ILE A 8 19.13 18.50 -17.91
C ILE A 8 19.84 17.35 -17.19
N ARG A 9 20.64 17.69 -16.21
CA ARG A 9 21.31 16.73 -15.35
C ARG A 9 20.83 16.95 -13.93
N ALA A 10 20.40 15.87 -13.27
CA ALA A 10 19.90 15.89 -11.92
C ALA A 10 20.48 14.72 -11.11
N ALA A 11 20.58 14.88 -9.80
CA ALA A 11 21.02 13.80 -8.92
C ALA A 11 19.93 12.72 -8.79
N THR A 12 18.68 13.14 -8.83
CA THR A 12 17.51 12.22 -8.78
C THR A 12 16.51 12.54 -9.89
N ILE A 13 15.62 11.62 -10.22
CA ILE A 13 14.57 11.86 -11.22
C ILE A 13 13.58 12.93 -10.75
N ASP A 14 13.41 13.12 -9.44
CA ASP A 14 12.61 14.20 -8.85
C ASP A 14 13.26 15.58 -9.13
N ASP A 15 14.59 15.70 -9.01
CA ASP A 15 15.32 16.93 -9.35
C ASP A 15 15.19 17.28 -10.83
N THR A 16 15.17 16.26 -11.70
CA THR A 16 14.96 16.47 -13.14
C THR A 16 13.64 17.17 -13.42
N ARG A 17 12.61 16.91 -12.60
CA ARG A 17 11.29 17.56 -12.71
C ARG A 17 11.21 18.92 -12.03
N GLN A 18 12.05 19.18 -11.04
CA GLN A 18 12.06 20.44 -10.25
C GLN A 18 13.03 21.50 -10.80
N SER A 19 13.99 21.13 -11.65
CA SER A 19 14.97 22.04 -12.20
C SER A 19 14.34 23.06 -13.15
N SER A 20 14.40 24.34 -12.81
CA SER A 20 13.65 25.43 -13.47
C SER A 20 14.34 26.10 -14.67
N ALA A 21 15.54 25.70 -15.05
CA ALA A 21 16.35 26.50 -15.99
C ALA A 21 16.07 26.22 -17.48
N HIS A 22 15.56 25.03 -17.90
CA HIS A 22 15.19 24.68 -19.28
C HIS A 22 14.17 23.54 -19.30
N VAL A 23 13.06 23.68 -18.59
CA VAL A 23 12.22 22.59 -18.14
C VAL A 23 10.99 22.42 -19.02
N PRO A 24 10.53 21.16 -19.17
CA PRO A 24 9.18 20.88 -19.66
C PRO A 24 8.17 21.78 -18.93
N VAL A 25 7.21 22.32 -19.66
CA VAL A 25 6.15 23.13 -19.04
C VAL A 25 5.32 22.19 -18.17
N LEU A 26 5.38 22.38 -16.86
CA LEU A 26 4.53 21.68 -15.92
C LEU A 26 3.12 22.23 -16.07
N ASP A 27 2.26 21.50 -16.78
CA ASP A 27 0.87 21.91 -17.00
C ASP A 27 0.04 21.74 -15.72
N ARG A 28 0.26 20.66 -14.99
CA ARG A 28 -0.43 20.36 -13.71
C ARG A 28 0.38 19.43 -12.83
N ASN A 29 0.20 19.59 -11.51
CA ASN A 29 0.73 18.67 -10.48
C ASN A 29 -0.37 18.37 -9.44
N ILE A 30 -0.62 17.10 -9.19
CA ILE A 30 -1.57 16.63 -8.18
C ILE A 30 -0.87 15.60 -7.31
N THR A 31 -0.93 15.80 -5.99
CA THR A 31 -0.41 14.83 -5.01
C THR A 31 -1.53 14.36 -4.11
N ILE A 32 -1.72 13.04 -4.02
CA ILE A 32 -2.67 12.38 -3.12
C ILE A 32 -1.94 11.29 -2.33
N GLY A 33 -1.61 11.61 -1.09
CA GLY A 33 -0.85 10.71 -0.22
C GLY A 33 0.46 10.26 -0.90
N PRO A 34 0.68 8.95 -1.08
CA PRO A 34 1.90 8.39 -1.65
C PRO A 34 2.01 8.49 -3.18
N VAL A 35 1.05 9.11 -3.85
CA VAL A 35 1.01 9.22 -5.32
C VAL A 35 1.06 10.66 -5.76
N ALA A 36 2.01 10.99 -6.63
CA ALA A 36 2.07 12.28 -7.30
C ALA A 36 1.95 12.07 -8.83
N VAL A 37 1.17 12.91 -9.48
CA VAL A 37 0.95 12.89 -10.93
C VAL A 37 1.26 14.27 -11.48
N CYS A 38 2.24 14.36 -12.36
CA CYS A 38 2.63 15.58 -13.07
C CYS A 38 2.26 15.43 -14.54
N ASP A 39 1.50 16.37 -15.06
CA ASP A 39 1.20 16.50 -16.49
C ASP A 39 2.19 17.48 -17.09
N VAL A 40 2.97 17.06 -18.06
CA VAL A 40 4.12 17.79 -18.55
C VAL A 40 4.13 17.81 -20.08
N THR A 41 4.36 18.98 -20.67
CA THR A 41 4.61 19.14 -22.09
C THR A 41 6.08 19.47 -22.34
N ILE A 42 6.75 18.66 -23.17
CA ILE A 42 8.17 18.82 -23.48
C ILE A 42 8.36 19.96 -24.47
N ARG A 43 9.22 20.93 -24.12
CA ARG A 43 9.60 22.06 -24.97
C ARG A 43 10.96 22.63 -24.53
N PRO A 44 11.98 22.62 -25.32
CA PRO A 44 12.26 22.00 -26.63
C PRO A 44 12.62 20.50 -26.50
N ASP A 45 13.19 19.92 -27.59
CA ASP A 45 13.87 18.63 -27.51
C ASP A 45 14.89 18.65 -26.37
N MET A 46 14.87 17.60 -25.52
CA MET A 46 15.75 17.59 -24.35
C MET A 46 16.32 16.18 -24.08
N ILE A 47 17.46 16.15 -23.41
CA ILE A 47 18.04 14.95 -22.82
C ILE A 47 17.99 15.13 -21.31
N ALA A 48 17.28 14.24 -20.64
CA ALA A 48 17.23 14.15 -19.20
C ALA A 48 18.21 13.06 -18.75
N GLU A 49 19.13 13.42 -17.87
CA GLU A 49 20.10 12.49 -17.26
C GLU A 49 19.91 12.53 -15.75
N CYS A 50 19.80 11.38 -15.13
CA CYS A 50 19.65 11.24 -13.70
C CYS A 50 20.54 10.10 -13.21
N ASP A 51 21.31 10.36 -12.17
CA ASP A 51 22.27 9.37 -11.64
C ASP A 51 21.58 8.32 -10.74
N ASP A 52 20.42 8.65 -10.17
CA ASP A 52 19.64 7.76 -9.30
C ASP A 52 18.12 8.01 -9.45
N VAL A 53 17.35 6.95 -9.45
CA VAL A 53 15.87 7.02 -9.48
C VAL A 53 15.30 7.45 -8.12
N GLY A 54 16.04 7.23 -7.03
CA GLY A 54 15.59 7.51 -5.67
C GLY A 54 14.72 6.38 -5.09
N ALA A 55 14.10 6.65 -3.94
CA ALA A 55 13.36 5.64 -3.16
C ALA A 55 11.93 5.34 -3.66
N GLY A 56 11.51 5.91 -4.78
CA GLY A 56 10.16 5.76 -5.33
C GLY A 56 10.12 5.00 -6.66
N TYR A 57 8.94 4.57 -7.05
CA TYR A 57 8.67 4.10 -8.39
C TYR A 57 8.22 5.28 -9.25
N PHE A 58 8.71 5.34 -10.48
CA PHE A 58 8.32 6.36 -11.43
C PHE A 58 7.78 5.71 -12.71
N VAL A 59 6.72 6.30 -13.25
CA VAL A 59 6.13 5.85 -14.51
C VAL A 59 6.04 7.04 -15.45
N HIS A 60 6.71 6.95 -16.58
CA HIS A 60 6.57 7.93 -17.67
C HIS A 60 5.60 7.38 -18.70
N LEU A 61 4.45 8.04 -18.81
CA LEU A 61 3.35 7.68 -19.68
C LEU A 61 3.12 8.77 -20.73
N PRO A 62 3.64 8.64 -21.95
CA PRO A 62 3.32 9.56 -23.04
C PRO A 62 1.81 9.52 -23.37
N ILE A 63 1.16 10.67 -23.35
CA ILE A 63 -0.22 10.85 -23.81
C ILE A 63 -0.25 11.16 -25.30
N SER A 64 0.78 11.85 -25.78
CA SER A 64 1.08 12.07 -27.20
C SER A 64 2.58 12.10 -27.41
N GLY A 65 3.05 11.81 -28.63
CA GLY A 65 4.47 11.72 -28.93
C GLY A 65 5.13 10.45 -28.37
N ARG A 66 6.43 10.53 -28.10
CA ARG A 66 7.23 9.41 -27.60
C ARG A 66 8.40 9.89 -26.73
N LEU A 67 8.85 9.01 -25.86
CA LEU A 67 10.06 9.18 -25.05
C LEU A 67 10.98 7.98 -25.28
N GLU A 68 12.23 8.23 -25.60
CA GLU A 68 13.25 7.18 -25.55
C GLU A 68 13.91 7.20 -24.18
N SER A 69 13.97 6.03 -23.53
CA SER A 69 14.50 5.86 -22.18
C SER A 69 15.54 4.77 -22.14
N ARG A 70 16.66 5.03 -21.47
CA ARG A 70 17.67 4.03 -21.15
C ARG A 70 17.81 3.94 -19.63
N TYR A 71 17.62 2.71 -19.11
CA TYR A 71 17.58 2.45 -17.69
C TYR A 71 18.03 1.01 -17.40
N GLY A 72 18.91 0.81 -16.39
CA GLY A 72 19.38 -0.53 -16.02
C GLY A 72 20.03 -1.33 -17.18
N GLY A 73 20.66 -0.64 -18.16
CA GLY A 73 21.24 -1.27 -19.34
C GLY A 73 20.22 -1.58 -20.47
N SER A 74 18.94 -1.40 -20.23
CA SER A 74 17.86 -1.60 -21.21
C SER A 74 17.46 -0.27 -21.87
N THR A 75 17.01 -0.33 -23.13
CA THR A 75 16.45 0.84 -23.83
C THR A 75 15.00 0.57 -24.19
N LEU A 76 14.14 1.55 -23.95
CA LEU A 76 12.71 1.49 -24.24
C LEU A 76 12.26 2.78 -24.93
N THR A 77 11.46 2.64 -25.98
CA THR A 77 10.67 3.76 -26.53
C THR A 77 9.29 3.72 -25.93
N ALA A 78 9.03 4.58 -24.96
CA ALA A 78 7.71 4.74 -24.37
C ALA A 78 6.80 5.53 -25.32
N THR A 79 5.56 5.09 -25.42
CA THR A 79 4.50 5.66 -26.26
C THR A 79 3.18 5.65 -25.53
N ARG A 80 2.09 6.08 -26.16
CA ARG A 80 0.75 5.96 -25.59
C ARG A 80 0.36 4.50 -25.25
N GLU A 81 0.98 3.51 -25.88
CA GLU A 81 0.67 2.08 -25.73
C GLU A 81 1.61 1.36 -24.75
N VAL A 82 2.75 1.98 -24.45
CA VAL A 82 3.79 1.40 -23.58
C VAL A 82 4.37 2.51 -22.70
N ALA A 83 4.19 2.41 -21.40
CA ALA A 83 4.81 3.29 -20.42
C ALA A 83 6.17 2.75 -19.96
N ALA A 84 7.07 3.64 -19.55
CA ALA A 84 8.34 3.28 -18.92
C ALA A 84 8.19 3.30 -17.40
N VAL A 85 8.61 2.21 -16.74
CA VAL A 85 8.58 2.04 -15.27
C VAL A 85 10.01 2.02 -14.75
N TYR A 86 10.31 2.90 -13.81
CA TYR A 86 11.59 2.97 -13.11
C TYR A 86 11.37 2.58 -11.67
N GLN A 87 12.24 1.74 -11.14
CA GLN A 87 12.15 1.21 -9.77
C GLN A 87 13.28 1.77 -8.91
N PRO A 88 13.15 1.77 -7.57
CA PRO A 88 14.24 2.10 -6.67
C PRO A 88 15.46 1.22 -6.95
N ASP A 89 16.66 1.74 -6.68
CA ASP A 89 17.94 1.03 -6.82
C ASP A 89 18.27 0.50 -8.22
N GLY A 90 17.52 0.91 -9.24
CA GLY A 90 17.71 0.46 -10.62
C GLY A 90 18.82 1.20 -11.39
N GLY A 91 19.51 2.11 -10.74
CA GLY A 91 20.66 2.82 -11.32
C GLY A 91 20.29 4.10 -12.09
N SER A 92 21.19 4.49 -13.01
CA SER A 92 21.06 5.73 -13.77
C SER A 92 19.97 5.65 -14.85
N PHE A 93 19.35 6.78 -15.09
CA PHE A 93 18.37 7.01 -16.14
C PHE A 93 18.90 8.02 -17.15
N THR A 94 18.70 7.73 -18.41
CA THR A 94 18.92 8.71 -19.50
C THR A 94 17.69 8.70 -20.40
N GLY A 95 17.06 9.85 -20.59
CA GLY A 95 15.88 9.99 -21.44
C GLY A 95 16.13 10.98 -22.58
N GLN A 96 15.75 10.61 -23.81
CA GLN A 96 15.67 11.53 -24.94
C GLN A 96 14.18 11.84 -25.20
N TRP A 97 13.82 13.10 -25.01
CA TRP A 97 12.44 13.57 -25.04
C TRP A 97 12.24 14.56 -26.18
N GLU A 98 11.34 14.23 -27.08
CA GLU A 98 11.03 15.06 -28.26
C GLU A 98 10.08 16.20 -27.91
N ALA A 99 10.30 17.37 -28.47
CA ALA A 99 9.40 18.51 -28.35
C ALA A 99 7.99 18.18 -28.83
N GLY A 100 6.98 18.69 -28.12
CA GLY A 100 5.57 18.41 -28.41
C GLY A 100 5.05 17.14 -27.75
N THR A 101 5.93 16.31 -27.16
CA THR A 101 5.49 15.16 -26.35
C THR A 101 4.81 15.65 -25.08
N ARG A 102 3.59 15.15 -24.82
CA ARG A 102 2.89 15.31 -23.55
C ARG A 102 2.97 14.02 -22.76
N VAL A 103 3.43 14.10 -21.53
CA VAL A 103 3.68 12.94 -20.67
C VAL A 103 3.06 13.13 -19.29
N LEU A 104 2.40 12.10 -18.77
CA LEU A 104 2.13 11.98 -17.34
C LEU A 104 3.33 11.32 -16.67
N CYS A 105 3.96 12.04 -15.76
CA CYS A 105 4.99 11.52 -14.89
C CYS A 105 4.32 11.15 -13.56
N VAL A 106 4.27 9.88 -13.24
CA VAL A 106 3.65 9.37 -12.01
C VAL A 106 4.74 8.91 -11.07
N ARG A 107 4.71 9.39 -9.84
CA ARG A 107 5.56 8.93 -8.75
C ARG A 107 4.72 8.16 -7.73
N LEU A 108 5.19 6.99 -7.34
CA LEU A 108 4.61 6.21 -6.25
C LEU A 108 5.67 6.00 -5.16
N ASP A 109 5.30 6.27 -3.93
CA ASP A 109 6.17 6.05 -2.78
C ASP A 109 6.53 4.57 -2.63
N GLY A 110 7.83 4.25 -2.50
CA GLY A 110 8.33 2.88 -2.45
C GLY A 110 7.80 2.09 -1.25
N ALA A 111 7.70 2.73 -0.08
CA ALA A 111 7.17 2.09 1.12
C ALA A 111 5.67 1.78 0.97
N ALA A 112 4.91 2.66 0.31
CA ALA A 112 3.49 2.42 0.03
C ALA A 112 3.28 1.26 -0.95
N VAL A 113 4.10 1.16 -2.01
CA VAL A 113 4.09 0.03 -2.96
C VAL A 113 4.47 -1.26 -2.25
N GLY A 114 5.54 -1.27 -1.45
CA GLY A 114 5.96 -2.42 -0.67
C GLY A 114 4.89 -2.90 0.33
N SER A 115 4.26 -1.96 1.05
CA SER A 115 3.16 -2.26 1.98
C SER A 115 1.92 -2.83 1.27
N ALA A 116 1.60 -2.31 0.08
CA ALA A 116 0.49 -2.82 -0.72
C ALA A 116 0.78 -4.24 -1.22
N LEU A 117 2.01 -4.48 -1.70
CA LEU A 117 2.45 -5.79 -2.16
C LEU A 117 2.44 -6.83 -1.02
N ALA A 118 2.97 -6.47 0.16
CA ALA A 118 2.94 -7.33 1.35
C ALA A 118 1.50 -7.70 1.75
N ARG A 119 0.61 -6.72 1.78
CA ARG A 119 -0.81 -6.93 2.11
C ARG A 119 -1.52 -7.83 1.09
N LEU A 120 -1.25 -7.65 -0.22
CA LEU A 120 -1.88 -8.45 -1.28
C LEU A 120 -1.35 -9.88 -1.29
N THR A 121 -0.04 -10.08 -1.07
CA THR A 121 0.59 -11.41 -1.15
C THR A 121 0.62 -12.15 0.18
N GLY A 122 0.26 -11.49 1.29
CA GLY A 122 0.34 -12.08 2.65
C GLY A 122 1.76 -12.29 3.18
N ARG A 123 2.77 -11.67 2.56
CA ARG A 123 4.20 -11.83 2.90
C ARG A 123 4.77 -10.49 3.35
N GLU A 124 5.08 -10.37 4.64
CA GLU A 124 5.58 -9.13 5.25
C GLU A 124 7.06 -8.82 4.93
N THR A 125 7.85 -9.84 4.59
CA THR A 125 9.28 -9.70 4.26
C THR A 125 9.67 -10.57 3.07
N GLY A 126 10.48 -10.03 2.21
CA GLY A 126 11.04 -10.73 1.05
C GLY A 126 11.77 -9.73 0.14
N PRO A 127 12.60 -10.19 -0.79
CA PRO A 127 13.28 -9.30 -1.72
C PRO A 127 12.28 -8.38 -2.40
N GLU A 128 12.68 -7.14 -2.64
CA GLU A 128 11.88 -6.17 -3.38
C GLU A 128 11.41 -6.77 -4.70
N ALA A 129 10.19 -6.42 -5.12
CA ALA A 129 9.69 -6.91 -6.40
C ALA A 129 10.48 -6.23 -7.53
N SER A 130 11.08 -7.02 -8.40
CA SER A 130 11.68 -6.51 -9.63
C SER A 130 10.59 -6.27 -10.67
N PHE A 131 10.55 -5.07 -11.21
CA PHE A 131 9.59 -4.64 -12.23
C PHE A 131 10.23 -4.60 -13.60
N GLU A 132 9.46 -4.97 -14.64
CA GLU A 132 9.85 -4.77 -16.02
C GLU A 132 9.83 -3.27 -16.37
N LEU A 133 10.79 -2.85 -17.21
CA LEU A 133 10.89 -1.46 -17.67
C LEU A 133 9.66 -1.05 -18.50
N ALA A 134 9.07 -1.98 -19.25
CA ALA A 134 7.92 -1.75 -20.12
C ALA A 134 6.60 -2.12 -19.42
N MET A 135 5.63 -1.23 -19.39
CA MET A 135 4.27 -1.50 -18.95
C MET A 135 3.30 -1.33 -20.13
N ASN A 136 2.52 -2.36 -20.43
CA ASN A 136 1.49 -2.30 -21.46
C ASN A 136 0.33 -1.39 -21.01
N THR A 137 0.03 -0.36 -21.81
CA THR A 137 -1.05 0.61 -21.57
C THR A 137 -2.11 0.60 -22.65
N ARG A 138 -2.01 -0.31 -23.63
CA ARG A 138 -2.95 -0.45 -24.75
C ARG A 138 -4.23 -1.16 -24.34
N HIS A 139 -4.15 -2.15 -23.47
CA HIS A 139 -5.26 -3.00 -23.05
C HIS A 139 -5.11 -3.46 -21.59
N GLY A 140 -6.14 -4.12 -21.06
CA GLY A 140 -6.12 -4.73 -19.73
C GLY A 140 -5.97 -3.72 -18.58
N PRO A 141 -5.38 -4.15 -17.44
CA PRO A 141 -5.24 -3.32 -16.26
C PRO A 141 -4.47 -2.01 -16.50
N GLY A 142 -3.43 -2.06 -17.36
CA GLY A 142 -2.63 -0.87 -17.68
C GLY A 142 -3.46 0.23 -18.33
N ARG A 143 -4.31 -0.12 -19.30
CA ARG A 143 -5.23 0.85 -19.93
C ARG A 143 -6.16 1.49 -18.91
N THR A 144 -6.79 0.68 -18.07
CA THR A 144 -7.73 1.17 -17.05
C THR A 144 -7.02 2.08 -16.02
N TRP A 145 -5.79 1.72 -15.63
CA TRP A 145 -4.98 2.54 -14.73
C TRP A 145 -4.64 3.90 -15.35
N VAL A 146 -4.29 3.94 -16.63
CA VAL A 146 -4.07 5.19 -17.38
C VAL A 146 -5.33 6.06 -17.41
N GLU A 147 -6.50 5.48 -17.67
CA GLU A 147 -7.77 6.20 -17.68
C GLU A 147 -8.06 6.83 -16.31
N GLN A 148 -7.78 6.13 -15.21
CA GLN A 148 -7.88 6.68 -13.85
C GLN A 148 -6.94 7.87 -13.62
N LEU A 149 -5.68 7.77 -14.06
CA LEU A 149 -4.72 8.86 -13.97
C LEU A 149 -5.14 10.09 -14.77
N LEU A 150 -5.66 9.89 -15.99
CA LEU A 150 -6.17 10.96 -16.82
C LEU A 150 -7.39 11.67 -16.21
N LEU A 151 -8.28 10.92 -15.56
CA LEU A 151 -9.41 11.49 -14.82
C LEU A 151 -8.91 12.29 -13.62
N LEU A 152 -7.93 11.76 -12.90
CA LEU A 152 -7.31 12.44 -11.77
C LEU A 152 -6.62 13.75 -12.21
N SER A 153 -5.83 13.71 -13.29
CA SER A 153 -5.09 14.89 -13.79
C SER A 153 -6.00 16.05 -14.21
N ARG A 154 -7.29 15.78 -14.47
CA ARG A 154 -8.29 16.80 -14.81
C ARG A 154 -8.97 17.44 -13.58
N GLN A 155 -8.82 16.85 -12.39
CA GLN A 155 -9.42 17.40 -11.19
C GLN A 155 -8.80 18.75 -10.83
N PRO A 156 -9.58 19.71 -10.36
CA PRO A 156 -9.03 20.98 -9.89
C PRO A 156 -8.12 20.72 -8.66
N ALA A 157 -6.91 21.24 -8.73
CA ALA A 157 -6.00 21.24 -7.59
C ALA A 157 -6.37 22.45 -6.71
N GLY A 158 -6.98 22.20 -5.55
CA GLY A 158 -7.32 23.27 -4.62
C GLY A 158 -7.89 22.75 -3.30
N PRO A 159 -7.89 23.58 -2.25
CA PRO A 159 -8.37 23.17 -0.92
C PRO A 159 -9.87 22.85 -0.89
N ASP A 160 -10.64 23.36 -1.83
CA ASP A 160 -12.10 23.16 -1.92
C ASP A 160 -12.48 21.92 -2.74
N GLY A 161 -11.51 21.20 -3.31
CA GLY A 161 -11.75 20.01 -4.11
C GLY A 161 -11.98 18.76 -3.25
N LEU A 162 -12.67 17.75 -3.82
CA LEU A 162 -12.89 16.45 -3.17
C LEU A 162 -11.58 15.77 -2.73
N LEU A 163 -10.48 16.02 -3.45
CA LEU A 163 -9.16 15.47 -3.14
C LEU A 163 -8.52 16.07 -1.88
N ALA A 164 -9.03 17.20 -1.37
CA ALA A 164 -8.61 17.75 -0.09
C ALA A 164 -9.17 16.92 1.08
N SER A 165 -10.24 16.14 0.88
CA SER A 165 -10.79 15.26 1.91
C SER A 165 -10.02 13.94 2.00
N PRO A 166 -9.47 13.57 3.17
CA PRO A 166 -8.83 12.27 3.37
C PRO A 166 -9.75 11.08 3.08
N LEU A 167 -11.07 11.23 3.26
CA LEU A 167 -12.07 10.21 2.97
C LEU A 167 -12.12 9.84 1.48
N VAL A 168 -11.74 10.76 0.61
CA VAL A 168 -11.68 10.54 -0.85
C VAL A 168 -10.24 10.26 -1.30
N ALA A 169 -9.29 11.05 -0.83
CA ALA A 169 -7.90 10.97 -1.25
C ALA A 169 -7.24 9.62 -0.88
N GLN A 170 -7.46 9.11 0.34
CA GLN A 170 -6.83 7.87 0.78
C GLN A 170 -7.31 6.63 0.01
N PRO A 171 -8.62 6.37 -0.17
CA PRO A 171 -9.08 5.24 -0.99
C PRO A 171 -8.64 5.34 -2.45
N LEU A 172 -8.61 6.56 -3.00
CA LEU A 172 -8.17 6.79 -4.38
C LEU A 172 -6.67 6.52 -4.54
N ALA A 173 -5.84 7.03 -3.63
CA ALA A 173 -4.40 6.74 -3.62
C ALA A 173 -4.13 5.24 -3.50
N GLN A 174 -4.87 4.54 -2.62
CA GLN A 174 -4.76 3.09 -2.47
C GLN A 174 -5.17 2.35 -3.74
N SER A 175 -6.23 2.82 -4.43
CA SER A 175 -6.67 2.27 -5.71
C SER A 175 -5.59 2.43 -6.79
N LEU A 176 -4.93 3.59 -6.86
CA LEU A 176 -3.85 3.83 -7.83
C LEU A 176 -2.62 2.96 -7.56
N VAL A 177 -2.22 2.78 -6.30
CA VAL A 177 -1.10 1.89 -5.94
C VAL A 177 -1.43 0.42 -6.27
N ASN A 178 -2.63 -0.05 -5.92
CA ASN A 178 -3.06 -1.41 -6.27
C ASN A 178 -3.19 -1.59 -7.78
N GLY A 179 -3.71 -0.58 -8.49
CA GLY A 179 -3.82 -0.57 -9.95
C GLY A 179 -2.46 -0.65 -10.63
N PHE A 180 -1.45 0.05 -10.14
CA PHE A 180 -0.07 -0.07 -10.60
C PHE A 180 0.46 -1.50 -10.47
N LEU A 181 0.26 -2.14 -9.30
CA LEU A 181 0.68 -3.52 -9.06
C LEU A 181 -0.02 -4.56 -9.96
N LEU A 182 -1.22 -4.26 -10.44
CA LEU A 182 -1.94 -5.10 -11.40
C LEU A 182 -1.56 -4.80 -12.85
N ALA A 183 -1.12 -3.59 -13.15
CA ALA A 183 -0.81 -3.12 -14.49
C ALA A 183 0.64 -3.37 -14.92
N ALA A 184 1.59 -3.19 -14.01
CA ALA A 184 3.00 -3.38 -14.26
C ALA A 184 3.40 -4.85 -14.04
N GLU A 185 4.16 -5.41 -14.97
CA GLU A 185 4.73 -6.75 -14.80
C GLU A 185 5.87 -6.71 -13.78
N HIS A 186 5.85 -7.63 -12.84
CA HIS A 186 6.87 -7.75 -11.80
C HIS A 186 6.99 -9.19 -11.29
N SER A 187 8.07 -9.51 -10.61
CA SER A 187 8.39 -10.87 -10.13
C SER A 187 7.32 -11.52 -9.23
N ARG A 188 6.34 -10.76 -8.76
CA ARG A 188 5.22 -11.23 -7.92
C ARG A 188 3.84 -11.05 -8.58
N SER A 189 3.77 -10.72 -9.88
CA SER A 189 2.50 -10.47 -10.59
C SER A 189 1.51 -11.61 -10.43
N GLY A 190 1.94 -12.86 -10.55
CA GLY A 190 1.06 -14.02 -10.37
C GLY A 190 0.40 -14.09 -9.00
N ALA A 191 1.13 -13.78 -7.94
CA ALA A 191 0.59 -13.76 -6.57
C ALA A 191 -0.41 -12.60 -6.38
N VAL A 192 -0.14 -11.42 -6.96
CA VAL A 192 -1.05 -10.25 -6.91
C VAL A 192 -2.34 -10.54 -7.66
N VAL A 193 -2.26 -11.12 -8.87
CA VAL A 193 -3.44 -11.51 -9.66
C VAL A 193 -4.26 -12.57 -8.94
N ALA A 194 -3.62 -13.58 -8.35
CA ALA A 194 -4.32 -14.61 -7.57
C ALA A 194 -5.02 -14.00 -6.35
N ALA A 195 -4.38 -13.08 -5.64
CA ALA A 195 -4.99 -12.38 -4.50
C ALA A 195 -6.17 -11.49 -4.92
N ALA A 196 -6.06 -10.80 -6.06
CA ALA A 196 -7.15 -10.00 -6.62
C ALA A 196 -8.35 -10.88 -7.02
N ALA A 197 -8.11 -12.03 -7.68
CA ALA A 197 -9.14 -13.00 -8.03
C ALA A 197 -9.82 -13.56 -6.77
N ALA A 198 -9.05 -13.95 -5.75
CA ALA A 198 -9.59 -14.41 -4.48
C ALA A 198 -10.44 -13.34 -3.78
N ALA A 199 -10.04 -12.05 -3.86
CA ALA A 199 -10.84 -10.95 -3.32
C ALA A 199 -12.17 -10.74 -4.07
N THR A 200 -12.21 -11.06 -5.36
CA THR A 200 -13.42 -10.94 -6.20
C THR A 200 -14.39 -12.09 -5.95
N THR A 201 -13.87 -13.30 -5.67
CA THR A 201 -14.68 -14.51 -5.40
C THR A 201 -15.04 -14.68 -3.92
N ALA A 202 -14.44 -13.88 -3.02
CA ALA A 202 -14.76 -13.92 -1.60
C ALA A 202 -16.21 -13.42 -1.38
N GLU A 203 -17.12 -14.31 -1.06
CA GLU A 203 -18.45 -13.93 -0.59
C GLU A 203 -18.33 -12.96 0.59
N PRO A 204 -19.22 -11.94 0.65
CA PRO A 204 -19.25 -11.05 1.79
C PRO A 204 -19.51 -11.88 3.05
N ALA A 205 -18.77 -11.61 4.12
CA ALA A 205 -18.94 -12.31 5.38
C ALA A 205 -20.40 -12.17 5.87
N THR A 206 -21.12 -13.27 5.90
CA THR A 206 -22.50 -13.31 6.40
C THR A 206 -22.50 -13.19 7.94
N PRO A 207 -23.60 -12.78 8.58
CA PRO A 207 -23.72 -12.82 10.03
C PRO A 207 -23.41 -14.20 10.62
N ALA A 208 -23.75 -15.28 9.91
CA ALA A 208 -23.44 -16.65 10.31
C ALA A 208 -21.94 -16.94 10.29
N THR A 209 -21.22 -16.45 9.25
CA THR A 209 -19.77 -16.59 9.15
C THR A 209 -19.06 -15.81 10.26
N ILE A 210 -19.55 -14.61 10.60
CA ILE A 210 -18.99 -13.83 11.71
C ILE A 210 -19.27 -14.49 13.05
N ARG A 211 -20.44 -15.06 13.24
CA ARG A 211 -20.76 -15.85 14.45
C ARG A 211 -19.82 -17.04 14.59
N LYS A 212 -19.60 -17.81 13.51
CA LYS A 212 -18.63 -18.91 13.50
C LYS A 212 -17.21 -18.43 13.90
N ALA A 213 -16.78 -17.27 13.42
CA ALA A 213 -15.48 -16.69 13.79
C ALA A 213 -15.43 -16.33 15.29
N ILE A 214 -16.51 -15.77 15.83
CA ILE A 214 -16.64 -15.47 17.26
C ILE A 214 -16.57 -16.76 18.07
N ASP A 215 -17.32 -17.78 17.70
CA ASP A 215 -17.36 -19.08 18.38
C ASP A 215 -15.98 -19.74 18.41
N LEU A 216 -15.20 -19.67 17.31
CA LEU A 216 -13.84 -20.16 17.24
C LEU A 216 -12.89 -19.42 18.21
N VAL A 217 -13.04 -18.11 18.33
CA VAL A 217 -12.22 -17.29 19.24
C VAL A 217 -12.61 -17.54 20.71
N GLU A 218 -13.90 -17.67 21.01
CA GLU A 218 -14.38 -17.91 22.38
C GLU A 218 -14.07 -19.34 22.87
N ALA A 219 -14.05 -20.33 21.95
CA ALA A 219 -13.75 -21.71 22.28
C ALA A 219 -12.30 -21.90 22.71
N ASP A 220 -11.34 -21.29 22.00
CA ASP A 220 -9.91 -21.40 22.33
C ASP A 220 -9.15 -20.09 22.05
N PRO A 221 -9.30 -19.10 22.93
CA PRO A 221 -8.67 -17.79 22.74
C PRO A 221 -7.15 -17.80 22.95
N GLN A 222 -6.57 -18.89 23.48
CA GLN A 222 -5.13 -19.00 23.75
C GLN A 222 -4.32 -19.30 22.49
N VAL A 223 -4.94 -19.96 21.49
CA VAL A 223 -4.27 -20.31 20.23
C VAL A 223 -3.77 -19.06 19.55
N PRO A 224 -2.50 -19.02 19.12
CA PRO A 224 -2.00 -17.93 18.28
C PRO A 224 -2.81 -17.87 16.98
N LEU A 225 -3.57 -16.82 16.80
CA LEU A 225 -4.41 -16.60 15.62
C LEU A 225 -3.98 -15.29 14.94
N SER A 226 -3.73 -15.37 13.65
CA SER A 226 -3.71 -14.19 12.78
C SER A 226 -5.10 -13.97 12.17
N VAL A 227 -5.32 -12.79 11.58
CA VAL A 227 -6.53 -12.51 10.80
C VAL A 227 -6.70 -13.53 9.68
N SER A 228 -5.61 -13.90 9.02
CA SER A 228 -5.61 -14.86 7.91
C SER A 228 -5.99 -16.26 8.37
N ASP A 229 -5.48 -16.72 9.52
CA ASP A 229 -5.83 -18.04 10.08
C ASP A 229 -7.30 -18.11 10.43
N LEU A 230 -7.83 -17.07 11.08
CA LEU A 230 -9.25 -17.02 11.46
C LEU A 230 -10.15 -16.97 10.23
N ALA A 231 -9.78 -16.20 9.21
CA ALA A 231 -10.50 -16.11 7.95
C ALA A 231 -10.52 -17.45 7.20
N ALA A 232 -9.36 -18.13 7.11
CA ALA A 232 -9.25 -19.45 6.48
C ALA A 232 -10.15 -20.50 7.17
N ARG A 233 -10.18 -20.52 8.50
CA ARG A 233 -11.08 -21.40 9.29
C ARG A 233 -12.56 -21.11 9.04
N CYS A 234 -12.89 -19.87 8.68
CA CYS A 234 -14.25 -19.48 8.34
C CYS A 234 -14.59 -19.68 6.85
N GLY A 235 -13.62 -20.03 6.01
CA GLY A 235 -13.80 -20.20 4.57
C GLY A 235 -13.96 -18.89 3.80
N ILE A 236 -13.43 -17.78 4.33
CA ILE A 236 -13.51 -16.44 3.71
C ILE A 236 -12.12 -15.77 3.65
N GLY A 237 -12.00 -14.71 2.85
CA GLY A 237 -10.78 -13.91 2.82
C GLY A 237 -10.61 -13.04 4.08
N ALA A 238 -9.35 -12.72 4.44
CA ALA A 238 -9.02 -11.87 5.59
C ALA A 238 -9.72 -10.50 5.54
N ARG A 239 -9.83 -9.90 4.36
CA ARG A 239 -10.52 -8.62 4.16
C ARG A 239 -12.03 -8.74 4.37
N ALA A 240 -12.65 -9.82 3.90
CA ALA A 240 -14.08 -10.08 4.13
C ALA A 240 -14.36 -10.25 5.62
N LEU A 241 -13.46 -10.96 6.35
CA LEU A 241 -13.55 -11.11 7.80
C LEU A 241 -13.45 -9.75 8.51
N GLN A 242 -12.48 -8.91 8.14
CA GLN A 242 -12.30 -7.57 8.73
C GLN A 242 -13.53 -6.69 8.52
N HIS A 243 -14.04 -6.63 7.28
CA HIS A 243 -15.25 -5.86 6.97
C HIS A 243 -16.49 -6.41 7.69
N GLY A 244 -16.61 -7.75 7.76
CA GLY A 244 -17.69 -8.40 8.47
C GLY A 244 -17.67 -8.11 9.97
N PHE A 245 -16.51 -8.17 10.62
CA PHE A 245 -16.37 -7.79 12.03
C PHE A 245 -16.71 -6.32 12.25
N GLN A 246 -16.19 -5.42 11.40
CA GLN A 246 -16.51 -3.99 11.51
C GLN A 246 -18.01 -3.73 11.37
N ARG A 247 -18.69 -4.43 10.44
CA ARG A 247 -20.12 -4.26 10.16
C ARG A 247 -21.02 -4.88 11.24
N HIS A 248 -20.66 -6.06 11.76
CA HIS A 248 -21.55 -6.85 12.62
C HIS A 248 -21.15 -6.83 14.10
N VAL A 249 -19.89 -6.50 14.42
CA VAL A 249 -19.36 -6.44 15.80
C VAL A 249 -18.92 -5.02 16.18
N GLY A 250 -18.61 -4.18 15.19
CA GLY A 250 -18.20 -2.79 15.40
C GLY A 250 -16.71 -2.60 15.69
N ILE A 251 -15.94 -3.69 15.83
CA ILE A 251 -14.50 -3.65 16.12
C ILE A 251 -13.73 -4.65 15.24
N PRO A 252 -12.42 -4.39 14.96
CA PRO A 252 -11.59 -5.32 14.20
C PRO A 252 -11.44 -6.70 14.86
N PRO A 253 -11.25 -7.80 14.07
CA PRO A 253 -11.17 -9.16 14.59
C PRO A 253 -10.11 -9.34 15.68
N MET A 254 -8.89 -8.83 15.48
CA MET A 254 -7.81 -8.98 16.46
C MET A 254 -8.03 -8.15 17.73
N THR A 255 -8.79 -7.07 17.65
CA THR A 255 -9.25 -6.34 18.82
C THR A 255 -10.24 -7.19 19.62
N TYR A 256 -11.15 -7.88 18.93
CA TYR A 256 -12.07 -8.82 19.58
C TYR A 256 -11.32 -9.97 20.28
N VAL A 257 -10.36 -10.62 19.59
CA VAL A 257 -9.50 -11.67 20.19
C VAL A 257 -8.80 -11.17 21.44
N ARG A 258 -8.20 -9.97 21.38
CA ARG A 258 -7.54 -9.38 22.54
C ARG A 258 -8.50 -9.12 23.68
N ASP A 259 -9.71 -8.68 23.40
CA ASP A 259 -10.74 -8.40 24.40
C ASP A 259 -11.24 -9.68 25.08
N VAL A 260 -11.38 -10.78 24.34
CA VAL A 260 -11.69 -12.10 24.91
C VAL A 260 -10.57 -12.55 25.83
N ARG A 261 -9.32 -12.48 25.39
CA ARG A 261 -8.15 -12.85 26.20
C ARG A 261 -8.05 -12.03 27.49
N LEU A 262 -8.32 -10.71 27.42
CA LEU A 262 -8.36 -9.87 28.62
C LEU A 262 -9.45 -10.27 29.60
N ARG A 263 -10.66 -10.59 29.12
CA ARG A 263 -11.75 -11.07 29.99
C ARG A 263 -11.39 -12.38 30.68
N ARG A 264 -10.79 -13.32 29.95
CA ARG A 264 -10.34 -14.60 30.51
C ARG A 264 -9.20 -14.41 31.52
N ALA A 265 -8.24 -13.53 31.23
CA ALA A 265 -7.16 -13.20 32.16
C ALA A 265 -7.68 -12.51 33.42
N ASP A 266 -8.65 -11.61 33.33
CA ASP A 266 -9.29 -10.97 34.48
C ASP A 266 -10.03 -11.99 35.35
N ALA A 267 -10.82 -12.86 34.73
CA ALA A 267 -11.52 -13.93 35.45
C ALA A 267 -10.55 -14.85 36.21
N GLU A 268 -9.43 -15.20 35.59
CA GLU A 268 -8.41 -16.03 36.22
C GLU A 268 -7.65 -15.27 37.33
N LEU A 269 -7.27 -14.01 37.13
CA LEU A 269 -6.62 -13.18 38.14
C LEU A 269 -7.48 -13.04 39.43
N ARG A 270 -8.80 -13.00 39.28
CA ARG A 270 -9.72 -12.88 40.41
C ARG A 270 -9.83 -14.17 41.23
N VAL A 271 -9.49 -15.32 40.67
CA VAL A 271 -9.56 -16.62 41.34
C VAL A 271 -8.19 -17.29 41.57
N ALA A 272 -7.13 -16.69 41.06
CA ALA A 272 -5.80 -17.25 41.11
C ALA A 272 -5.25 -17.38 42.54
N ALA A 273 -4.58 -18.50 42.79
CA ALA A 273 -3.90 -18.82 44.04
C ALA A 273 -2.41 -19.13 43.75
N PRO A 274 -1.51 -19.07 44.75
CA PRO A 274 -0.12 -19.52 44.55
C PRO A 274 -0.06 -20.92 43.94
N PRO A 275 0.81 -21.16 42.93
CA PRO A 275 1.95 -20.34 42.52
C PRO A 275 1.64 -19.33 41.36
N ASP A 276 0.40 -19.09 41.03
CA ASP A 276 0.06 -18.21 39.92
C ASP A 276 0.53 -16.76 40.12
N THR A 277 1.09 -16.19 39.06
CA THR A 277 1.54 -14.80 39.00
C THR A 277 0.88 -14.06 37.85
N VAL A 278 0.86 -12.72 37.89
CA VAL A 278 0.40 -11.90 36.77
C VAL A 278 1.09 -12.29 35.48
N ALA A 279 2.40 -12.60 35.54
CA ALA A 279 3.19 -12.97 34.37
C ALA A 279 2.79 -14.33 33.80
N SER A 280 2.54 -15.34 34.64
CA SER A 280 2.11 -16.67 34.20
C SER A 280 0.72 -16.61 33.55
N ILE A 281 -0.22 -15.90 34.16
CA ILE A 281 -1.58 -15.73 33.64
C ILE A 281 -1.57 -14.94 32.33
N ALA A 282 -0.84 -13.81 32.25
CA ALA A 282 -0.75 -13.06 31.02
C ALA A 282 -0.18 -13.88 29.84
N ARG A 283 0.87 -14.67 30.08
CA ARG A 283 1.45 -15.55 29.03
C ARG A 283 0.47 -16.66 28.62
N ARG A 284 -0.24 -17.27 29.57
CA ARG A 284 -1.27 -18.29 29.31
C ARG A 284 -2.34 -17.77 28.36
N TRP A 285 -2.74 -16.53 28.52
CA TRP A 285 -3.72 -15.89 27.65
C TRP A 285 -3.09 -15.17 26.42
N GLY A 286 -1.85 -15.52 26.04
CA GLY A 286 -1.23 -15.11 24.80
C GLY A 286 -0.69 -13.68 24.78
N PHE A 287 -0.41 -13.09 25.93
CA PHE A 287 0.26 -11.79 26.04
C PHE A 287 1.76 -11.95 26.20
N ALA A 288 2.52 -11.76 25.11
CA ALA A 288 3.97 -11.88 25.12
C ALA A 288 4.66 -10.73 25.89
N HIS A 289 4.06 -9.52 25.88
CA HIS A 289 4.65 -8.31 26.47
C HIS A 289 3.86 -7.87 27.71
N LEU A 290 4.42 -8.13 28.89
CA LEU A 290 3.76 -7.88 30.18
C LEU A 290 3.43 -6.39 30.41
N GLY A 291 4.29 -5.47 29.98
CA GLY A 291 4.06 -4.04 30.11
C GLY A 291 2.84 -3.58 29.27
N ARG A 292 2.72 -4.08 28.03
CA ARG A 292 1.53 -3.81 27.18
C ARG A 292 0.27 -4.44 27.75
N PHE A 293 0.38 -5.66 28.30
CA PHE A 293 -0.75 -6.30 28.98
C PHE A 293 -1.24 -5.44 30.15
N ALA A 294 -0.33 -5.00 31.04
CA ALA A 294 -0.69 -4.19 32.20
C ALA A 294 -1.40 -2.89 31.78
N ALA A 295 -0.85 -2.18 30.81
CA ALA A 295 -1.42 -0.93 30.31
C ALA A 295 -2.84 -1.12 29.73
N VAL A 296 -3.04 -2.15 28.87
CA VAL A 296 -4.35 -2.42 28.24
C VAL A 296 -5.35 -2.94 29.28
N TYR A 297 -4.90 -3.72 30.24
CA TYR A 297 -5.74 -4.22 31.36
C TYR A 297 -6.21 -3.06 32.23
N GLU A 298 -5.29 -2.17 32.65
CA GLU A 298 -5.61 -1.02 33.49
C GLU A 298 -6.55 -0.04 32.76
N ALA A 299 -6.31 0.21 31.47
CA ALA A 299 -7.24 1.03 30.66
C ALA A 299 -8.65 0.45 30.59
N LYS A 300 -8.80 -0.88 30.63
CA LYS A 300 -10.10 -1.54 30.53
C LYS A 300 -10.81 -1.69 31.89
N TYR A 301 -10.09 -1.99 32.95
CA TYR A 301 -10.65 -2.36 34.26
C TYR A 301 -10.44 -1.32 35.36
N GLY A 302 -9.70 -0.22 35.06
CA GLY A 302 -9.44 0.87 36.01
C GLY A 302 -8.45 0.55 37.13
N GLN A 303 -7.88 -0.66 37.13
CA GLN A 303 -6.90 -1.12 38.12
C GLN A 303 -5.86 -2.02 37.48
N SER A 304 -4.65 -2.08 38.05
CA SER A 304 -3.60 -2.92 37.51
C SER A 304 -3.86 -4.40 37.75
N PRO A 305 -3.33 -5.32 36.89
CA PRO A 305 -3.46 -6.77 37.09
C PRO A 305 -2.92 -7.24 38.45
N GLY A 306 -1.85 -6.56 38.94
CA GLY A 306 -1.29 -6.86 40.26
C GLY A 306 -2.20 -6.45 41.41
N GLN A 307 -2.99 -5.39 41.28
CA GLN A 307 -4.01 -5.03 42.26
C GLN A 307 -5.15 -6.04 42.29
N THR A 308 -5.63 -6.46 41.10
CA THR A 308 -6.66 -7.51 41.01
C THR A 308 -6.24 -8.81 41.69
N LEU A 309 -4.99 -9.26 41.44
CA LEU A 309 -4.44 -10.47 42.06
C LEU A 309 -4.32 -10.36 43.58
N ARG A 310 -3.98 -9.17 44.10
CA ARG A 310 -3.82 -8.92 45.55
C ARG A 310 -5.13 -8.70 46.30
N ALA A 311 -6.16 -8.18 45.63
CA ALA A 311 -7.47 -7.89 46.27
C ALA A 311 -8.16 -9.14 46.88
N ARG A 312 -7.62 -10.33 46.59
CA ARG A 312 -8.12 -11.61 47.13
C ARG A 312 -7.30 -12.11 48.33
N ARG A 313 -6.11 -11.53 48.58
CA ARG A 313 -5.30 -11.90 49.73
C ARG A 313 -5.68 -11.05 50.94
#